data_9ca7b56a69c0900db30def9149dc9099
#
_entry.id   9ca7b56a69c0900db30def9149dc9099
#
_cell.length_a   1.000
_cell.length_b   1.000
_cell.length_c   1.000
_cell.angle_alpha   90.00
_cell.angle_beta   90.00
_cell.angle_gamma   90.00
#
_symmetry.space_group_name_H-M   'P 1'
#
loop_
_entity.id
_entity.type
_entity.pdbx_description
1 polymer ?
#
loop_
_entity_poly.entity_id
_entity_poly.type
_entity_poly.pdbx_seq_one_letter_code
_entity_poly.pdbx_strand_id
1 'polypeptide(L)'
;QLDLAVCNTEDFVRVLDMQQGTLSRSFVATLGNGKKIKVSTTRFLSMTEPDCGLIRYSVTPLNFSGNIVFDAYIDGDVKNEDSNYNEKFWNILETSAGQSGAALLAQTKKLDFRVGYAMRWDINTKDIRVLAKHATKRAGNQIKVSVKQDQEIVLHKYVGIVSSLNHPYEALLQKAAEKAEYAKQKGFEAMLKAHVNHWANIWIHSDIKIEGDVAAQQGIRFNIFHLNQTYTGDDERLNIGPKGFTGEKYGGTTYWDTEAYCIPFFIATAPTSVTRNLLVYRYKHLQKAIENAQKLGFTNGAA
;
A
#
# COMPACT_ATOMS: atom_id res chain seq x y z
N GLN A 1 -24.57 5.30 6.05
CA GLN A 1 -23.19 5.10 5.67
C GLN A 1 -22.28 5.63 6.79
N LEU A 2 -21.20 4.95 7.10
CA LEU A 2 -20.16 5.47 7.99
C LEU A 2 -19.34 6.51 7.22
N ASP A 3 -19.39 7.74 7.67
CA ASP A 3 -18.58 8.85 7.16
C ASP A 3 -18.03 9.63 8.36
N LEU A 4 -16.71 9.60 8.51
CA LEU A 4 -16.03 10.23 9.64
C LEU A 4 -16.06 11.76 9.62
N ALA A 5 -16.43 12.36 8.47
CA ALA A 5 -16.61 13.82 8.38
C ALA A 5 -17.90 14.28 9.02
N VAL A 6 -18.91 13.39 9.16
CA VAL A 6 -20.26 13.73 9.66
C VAL A 6 -20.69 12.93 10.88
N CYS A 7 -20.00 11.83 11.20
CA CYS A 7 -20.26 11.04 12.41
C CYS A 7 -19.56 11.64 13.63
N ASN A 8 -20.24 11.58 14.78
CA ASN A 8 -19.55 11.83 16.04
C ASN A 8 -18.65 10.64 16.37
N THR A 9 -17.36 10.90 16.65
CA THR A 9 -16.36 9.87 16.95
C THR A 9 -15.78 10.07 18.34
N GLU A 10 -15.65 8.97 19.07
CA GLU A 10 -15.06 8.89 20.40
C GLU A 10 -13.87 7.92 20.34
N ASP A 11 -12.90 8.07 21.23
CA ASP A 11 -11.73 7.18 21.39
C ASP A 11 -10.95 6.95 20.08
N PHE A 12 -10.80 7.99 19.27
CA PHE A 12 -10.11 7.87 18.00
C PHE A 12 -8.60 7.76 18.20
N VAL A 13 -8.05 6.61 17.81
CA VAL A 13 -6.62 6.34 17.85
C VAL A 13 -6.16 5.88 16.46
N ARG A 14 -5.05 6.43 15.98
CA ARG A 14 -4.33 5.97 14.79
C ARG A 14 -2.86 5.76 15.13
N VAL A 15 -2.34 4.58 14.86
CA VAL A 15 -0.96 4.21 15.20
C VAL A 15 -0.26 3.69 13.96
N LEU A 16 0.88 4.30 13.63
CA LEU A 16 1.89 3.70 12.76
C LEU A 16 2.87 2.94 13.67
N ASP A 17 2.76 1.62 13.69
CA ASP A 17 3.73 0.78 14.38
C ASP A 17 4.91 0.53 13.45
N MET A 18 5.98 1.31 13.62
CA MET A 18 7.18 1.23 12.80
C MET A 18 7.98 -0.06 13.05
N GLN A 19 7.87 -0.61 14.26
CA GLN A 19 8.54 -1.86 14.60
C GLN A 19 7.95 -3.04 13.84
N GLN A 20 6.63 -3.07 13.70
CA GLN A 20 5.89 -4.12 12.99
C GLN A 20 5.58 -3.77 11.52
N GLY A 21 5.77 -2.54 11.10
CA GLY A 21 5.43 -2.07 9.76
C GLY A 21 3.92 -2.04 9.48
N THR A 22 3.10 -1.75 10.50
CA THR A 22 1.63 -1.77 10.39
C THR A 22 1.01 -0.43 10.68
N LEU A 23 -0.12 -0.14 10.02
CA LEU A 23 -0.97 1.00 10.33
C LEU A 23 -2.29 0.52 10.88
N SER A 24 -2.59 0.88 12.14
CA SER A 24 -3.85 0.59 12.79
C SER A 24 -4.67 1.84 13.07
N ARG A 25 -5.97 1.66 13.21
CA ARG A 25 -6.91 2.70 13.61
C ARG A 25 -8.07 2.07 14.37
N SER A 26 -8.49 2.71 15.48
CA SER A 26 -9.69 2.34 16.21
C SER A 26 -10.47 3.57 16.63
N PHE A 27 -11.79 3.45 16.71
CA PHE A 27 -12.69 4.49 17.17
C PHE A 27 -14.08 3.92 17.46
N VAL A 28 -14.87 4.66 18.24
CA VAL A 28 -16.31 4.47 18.36
C VAL A 28 -17.00 5.55 17.52
N ALA A 29 -17.98 5.17 16.68
CA ALA A 29 -18.77 6.11 15.91
C ALA A 29 -20.25 6.05 16.28
N THR A 30 -20.87 7.21 16.47
CA THR A 30 -22.30 7.36 16.59
C THR A 30 -22.88 7.83 15.25
N LEU A 31 -23.68 6.98 14.63
CA LEU A 31 -24.33 7.26 13.35
C LEU A 31 -25.53 8.20 13.56
N GLY A 32 -25.99 8.88 12.48
CA GLY A 32 -27.07 9.85 12.53
C GLY A 32 -28.42 9.32 13.05
N ASN A 33 -28.61 7.99 13.10
CA ASN A 33 -29.79 7.33 13.69
C ASN A 33 -29.56 6.85 15.15
N GLY A 34 -28.52 7.33 15.81
CA GLY A 34 -28.18 6.99 17.21
C GLY A 34 -27.52 5.61 17.41
N LYS A 35 -27.32 4.83 16.34
CA LYS A 35 -26.59 3.56 16.41
C LYS A 35 -25.13 3.81 16.67
N LYS A 36 -24.55 3.07 17.63
CA LYS A 36 -23.11 3.11 17.94
C LYS A 36 -22.40 1.87 17.46
N ILE A 37 -21.25 2.05 16.85
CA ILE A 37 -20.34 0.98 16.41
C ILE A 37 -18.93 1.26 16.88
N LYS A 38 -18.22 0.22 17.30
CA LYS A 38 -16.75 0.25 17.43
C LYS A 38 -16.15 -0.26 16.12
N VAL A 39 -15.18 0.45 15.59
CA VAL A 39 -14.43 0.05 14.38
C VAL A 39 -12.97 -0.10 14.74
N SER A 40 -12.34 -1.17 14.25
CA SER A 40 -10.90 -1.38 14.36
C SER A 40 -10.35 -1.82 13.00
N THR A 41 -9.20 -1.30 12.61
CA THR A 41 -8.55 -1.68 11.35
C THR A 41 -7.06 -1.87 11.55
N THR A 42 -6.50 -2.86 10.86
CA THR A 42 -5.04 -3.03 10.72
C THR A 42 -4.74 -3.29 9.26
N ARG A 43 -3.72 -2.61 8.71
CA ARG A 43 -3.32 -2.80 7.32
C ARG A 43 -1.81 -2.74 7.17
N PHE A 44 -1.31 -3.46 6.18
CA PHE A 44 0.10 -3.45 5.78
C PHE A 44 0.25 -3.87 4.30
N LEU A 45 1.36 -3.46 3.70
CA LEU A 45 1.87 -4.03 2.46
C LEU A 45 2.97 -5.02 2.84
N SER A 46 2.88 -6.24 2.32
CA SER A 46 3.77 -7.31 2.76
C SER A 46 5.21 -7.07 2.30
N MET A 47 6.17 -7.15 3.23
CA MET A 47 7.60 -7.07 2.93
C MET A 47 8.17 -8.39 2.41
N THR A 48 7.46 -9.51 2.61
CA THR A 48 7.89 -10.84 2.12
C THR A 48 7.20 -11.25 0.84
N GLU A 49 6.05 -10.65 0.52
CA GLU A 49 5.26 -10.85 -0.69
C GLU A 49 4.89 -9.48 -1.25
N PRO A 50 5.80 -8.83 -1.97
CA PRO A 50 5.68 -7.40 -2.33
C PRO A 50 4.46 -7.07 -3.19
N ASP A 51 3.91 -8.08 -3.88
CA ASP A 51 2.68 -7.94 -4.68
C ASP A 51 1.40 -8.05 -3.83
N CYS A 52 1.50 -8.16 -2.49
CA CYS A 52 0.35 -8.39 -1.61
C CYS A 52 0.13 -7.26 -0.59
N GLY A 53 -1.12 -6.80 -0.51
CA GLY A 53 -1.59 -5.89 0.53
C GLY A 53 -2.75 -6.50 1.33
N LEU A 54 -2.79 -6.25 2.64
CA LEU A 54 -3.80 -6.84 3.52
C LEU A 54 -4.45 -5.80 4.41
N ILE A 55 -5.75 -5.96 4.62
CA ILE A 55 -6.55 -5.13 5.53
C ILE A 55 -7.42 -6.05 6.37
N ARG A 56 -7.31 -5.94 7.70
CA ARG A 56 -8.31 -6.42 8.65
C ARG A 56 -9.23 -5.26 8.99
N TYR A 57 -10.52 -5.49 8.94
CA TYR A 57 -11.54 -4.49 9.28
C TYR A 57 -12.57 -5.12 10.20
N SER A 58 -12.61 -4.71 11.46
CA SER A 58 -13.59 -5.19 12.45
C SER A 58 -14.65 -4.14 12.71
N VAL A 59 -15.89 -4.59 12.90
CA VAL A 59 -17.02 -3.78 13.35
C VAL A 59 -17.78 -4.51 14.46
N THR A 60 -17.98 -3.81 15.59
CA THR A 60 -18.82 -4.29 16.70
C THR A 60 -19.98 -3.32 16.93
N PRO A 61 -21.24 -3.73 16.71
CA PRO A 61 -22.41 -2.94 17.12
C PRO A 61 -22.49 -2.84 18.64
N LEU A 62 -22.58 -1.63 19.22
CA LEU A 62 -22.55 -1.43 20.66
C LEU A 62 -23.94 -1.31 21.31
N ASN A 63 -24.96 -0.88 20.56
CA ASN A 63 -26.30 -0.62 21.10
C ASN A 63 -27.44 -1.08 20.19
N PHE A 64 -27.17 -1.98 19.23
CA PHE A 64 -28.19 -2.50 18.35
C PHE A 64 -27.83 -3.91 17.85
N SER A 65 -28.88 -4.64 17.44
CA SER A 65 -28.81 -5.81 16.58
C SER A 65 -29.46 -5.50 15.24
N GLY A 66 -29.09 -6.19 14.17
CA GLY A 66 -29.66 -5.94 12.84
C GLY A 66 -28.69 -6.25 11.70
N ASN A 67 -28.69 -5.43 10.67
CA ASN A 67 -27.79 -5.64 9.54
C ASN A 67 -26.74 -4.53 9.46
N ILE A 68 -25.51 -4.94 9.14
CA ILE A 68 -24.43 -4.05 8.67
C ILE A 68 -24.06 -4.43 7.23
N VAL A 69 -23.48 -3.51 6.50
CA VAL A 69 -23.02 -3.71 5.13
C VAL A 69 -21.57 -3.28 5.04
N PHE A 70 -20.69 -4.21 4.69
CA PHE A 70 -19.34 -3.90 4.27
C PHE A 70 -19.33 -3.65 2.77
N ASP A 71 -18.64 -2.61 2.35
CA ASP A 71 -18.39 -2.28 0.95
C ASP A 71 -16.88 -2.44 0.67
N ALA A 72 -16.48 -3.64 0.27
CA ALA A 72 -15.10 -3.97 -0.05
C ALA A 72 -14.86 -3.76 -1.54
N TYR A 73 -13.95 -2.86 -1.92
CA TYR A 73 -13.79 -2.46 -3.32
C TYR A 73 -12.35 -2.09 -3.67
N ILE A 74 -12.07 -2.04 -4.96
CA ILE A 74 -10.92 -1.40 -5.59
C ILE A 74 -11.44 -0.14 -6.27
N ASP A 75 -10.81 1.00 -5.99
CA ASP A 75 -11.15 2.28 -6.57
C ASP A 75 -10.02 2.72 -7.51
N GLY A 76 -10.33 2.86 -8.79
CA GLY A 76 -9.43 3.37 -9.81
C GLY A 76 -9.64 4.87 -10.09
N ASP A 77 -10.65 5.52 -9.48
CA ASP A 77 -10.90 6.95 -9.67
C ASP A 77 -10.11 7.81 -8.68
N VAL A 78 -8.92 7.38 -8.36
CA VAL A 78 -8.03 8.07 -7.43
C VAL A 78 -7.28 9.20 -8.12
N LYS A 79 -6.93 10.21 -7.35
CA LYS A 79 -6.05 11.31 -7.70
C LYS A 79 -4.96 11.36 -6.67
N ASN A 80 -3.74 11.55 -7.13
CA ASN A 80 -2.61 11.74 -6.24
C ASN A 80 -2.74 13.12 -5.58
N GLU A 81 -2.84 13.13 -4.25
CA GLU A 81 -3.13 14.35 -3.50
C GLU A 81 -1.99 15.36 -3.59
N ASP A 82 -0.76 14.87 -3.69
CA ASP A 82 0.47 15.68 -3.73
C ASP A 82 1.00 15.92 -5.16
N SER A 83 0.17 15.67 -6.18
CA SER A 83 0.52 15.89 -7.58
C SER A 83 0.65 17.38 -7.91
N ASN A 84 1.76 17.75 -8.56
CA ASN A 84 1.99 19.12 -9.03
C ASN A 84 0.96 19.59 -10.08
N TYR A 85 0.31 18.66 -10.77
CA TYR A 85 -0.50 18.94 -11.95
C TYR A 85 -2.00 18.85 -11.70
N ASN A 86 -2.42 18.53 -10.49
CA ASN A 86 -3.83 18.34 -10.13
C ASN A 86 -4.57 17.33 -11.05
N GLU A 87 -3.87 16.40 -11.67
CA GLU A 87 -4.36 15.48 -12.69
C GLU A 87 -4.49 14.04 -12.17
N LYS A 88 -5.41 13.29 -12.78
CA LYS A 88 -5.44 11.84 -12.64
C LYS A 88 -4.50 11.21 -13.65
N PHE A 89 -3.59 10.36 -13.20
CA PHE A 89 -2.55 9.76 -14.05
C PHE A 89 -2.98 8.47 -14.72
N TRP A 90 -4.14 7.91 -14.34
CA TRP A 90 -4.57 6.59 -14.72
C TRP A 90 -5.81 6.60 -15.61
N ASN A 91 -5.79 5.77 -16.65
CA ASN A 91 -6.95 5.31 -17.38
C ASN A 91 -7.31 3.92 -16.85
N ILE A 92 -8.58 3.68 -16.54
CA ILE A 92 -9.06 2.36 -16.17
C ILE A 92 -9.51 1.66 -17.46
N LEU A 93 -8.87 0.53 -17.74
CA LEU A 93 -9.11 -0.24 -18.97
C LEU A 93 -10.20 -1.29 -18.75
N GLU A 94 -10.21 -1.94 -17.58
CA GLU A 94 -11.13 -3.02 -17.28
C GLU A 94 -11.48 -3.06 -15.80
N THR A 95 -12.72 -3.42 -15.50
CA THR A 95 -13.20 -3.72 -14.15
C THR A 95 -14.10 -4.95 -14.17
N SER A 96 -13.95 -5.81 -13.17
CA SER A 96 -14.81 -6.98 -12.99
C SER A 96 -15.06 -7.26 -11.52
N ALA A 97 -16.22 -7.87 -11.22
CA ALA A 97 -16.56 -8.32 -9.87
C ALA A 97 -17.34 -9.64 -9.93
N GLY A 98 -16.91 -10.58 -9.09
CA GLY A 98 -17.60 -11.86 -8.84
C GLY A 98 -18.04 -11.97 -7.38
N GLN A 99 -18.57 -13.13 -6.97
CA GLN A 99 -19.05 -13.34 -5.59
C GLN A 99 -17.93 -13.32 -4.54
N SER A 100 -16.69 -13.64 -4.92
CA SER A 100 -15.55 -13.80 -3.98
C SER A 100 -14.49 -12.71 -4.09
N GLY A 101 -14.72 -11.68 -4.90
CA GLY A 101 -13.74 -10.61 -5.10
C GLY A 101 -14.00 -9.77 -6.33
N ALA A 102 -13.03 -8.95 -6.68
CA ALA A 102 -13.06 -8.03 -7.82
C ALA A 102 -11.67 -7.85 -8.41
N ALA A 103 -11.60 -7.30 -9.63
CA ALA A 103 -10.36 -6.96 -10.30
C ALA A 103 -10.50 -5.66 -11.11
N LEU A 104 -9.36 -5.01 -11.36
CA LEU A 104 -9.26 -3.76 -12.10
C LEU A 104 -7.92 -3.71 -12.84
N LEU A 105 -7.92 -3.29 -14.09
CA LEU A 105 -6.73 -3.01 -14.90
C LEU A 105 -6.62 -1.51 -15.15
N ALA A 106 -5.49 -0.94 -14.77
CA ALA A 106 -5.18 0.47 -14.98
C ALA A 106 -3.95 0.63 -15.88
N GLN A 107 -3.91 1.75 -16.63
CA GLN A 107 -2.79 2.15 -17.47
C GLN A 107 -2.47 3.62 -17.22
N THR A 108 -1.19 3.98 -17.19
CA THR A 108 -0.79 5.39 -17.14
C THR A 108 -1.17 6.13 -18.41
N LYS A 109 -1.54 7.40 -18.30
CA LYS A 109 -2.01 8.20 -19.46
C LYS A 109 -0.92 8.55 -20.47
N LYS A 110 0.33 8.72 -20.01
CA LYS A 110 1.46 9.19 -20.84
C LYS A 110 2.40 8.08 -21.27
N LEU A 111 2.43 6.98 -20.53
CA LEU A 111 3.27 5.82 -20.78
C LEU A 111 2.37 4.58 -20.92
N ASP A 112 2.86 3.54 -21.57
CA ASP A 112 2.18 2.26 -21.65
C ASP A 112 2.57 1.37 -20.44
N PHE A 113 2.47 1.92 -19.24
CA PHE A 113 2.70 1.17 -18.00
C PHE A 113 1.35 0.75 -17.42
N ARG A 114 1.18 -0.54 -17.20
CA ARG A 114 -0.09 -1.13 -16.75
C ARG A 114 0.07 -1.80 -15.40
N VAL A 115 -1.00 -1.71 -14.60
CA VAL A 115 -1.09 -2.35 -13.28
C VAL A 115 -2.41 -3.10 -13.18
N GLY A 116 -2.31 -4.39 -12.87
CA GLY A 116 -3.43 -5.24 -12.51
C GLY A 116 -3.63 -5.25 -11.01
N TYR A 117 -4.85 -5.03 -10.57
CA TYR A 117 -5.30 -5.13 -9.20
C TYR A 117 -6.35 -6.22 -9.07
N ALA A 118 -6.25 -7.04 -8.06
CA ALA A 118 -7.35 -7.93 -7.69
C ALA A 118 -7.51 -7.96 -6.18
N MET A 119 -8.73 -8.23 -5.72
CA MET A 119 -8.99 -8.45 -4.31
C MET A 119 -9.73 -9.76 -4.08
N ARG A 120 -9.49 -10.35 -2.93
CA ARG A 120 -10.26 -11.41 -2.30
C ARG A 120 -10.60 -10.98 -0.90
N TRP A 121 -11.56 -11.63 -0.30
CA TRP A 121 -11.93 -11.38 1.09
C TRP A 121 -12.39 -12.67 1.77
N ASP A 122 -12.35 -12.67 3.09
CA ASP A 122 -13.06 -13.58 3.96
C ASP A 122 -13.71 -12.82 5.13
N ILE A 123 -14.62 -13.47 5.82
CA ILE A 123 -15.36 -12.89 6.93
C ILE A 123 -15.67 -13.98 7.96
N ASN A 124 -15.64 -13.65 9.24
CA ASN A 124 -15.79 -14.60 10.35
C ASN A 124 -17.24 -15.07 10.60
N THR A 125 -18.15 -14.92 9.65
CA THR A 125 -19.54 -15.38 9.74
C THR A 125 -20.03 -15.97 8.41
N LYS A 126 -21.00 -16.90 8.48
CA LYS A 126 -21.62 -17.52 7.31
C LYS A 126 -22.97 -16.89 6.93
N ASP A 127 -23.58 -16.12 7.84
CA ASP A 127 -24.86 -15.43 7.57
C ASP A 127 -24.61 -14.13 6.83
N ILE A 128 -24.35 -14.26 5.53
CA ILE A 128 -24.02 -13.15 4.64
C ILE A 128 -24.82 -13.21 3.34
N ARG A 129 -25.04 -12.02 2.77
CA ARG A 129 -25.49 -11.87 1.38
C ARG A 129 -24.48 -11.00 0.64
N VAL A 130 -24.02 -11.49 -0.50
CA VAL A 130 -23.00 -10.81 -1.32
C VAL A 130 -23.63 -10.31 -2.59
N LEU A 131 -23.37 -9.05 -2.92
CA LEU A 131 -23.70 -8.44 -4.19
C LEU A 131 -22.40 -7.95 -4.85
N ALA A 132 -22.04 -8.56 -5.97
CA ALA A 132 -20.94 -8.08 -6.80
C ALA A 132 -21.37 -6.76 -7.48
N LYS A 133 -20.50 -5.76 -7.43
CA LYS A 133 -20.72 -4.44 -8.02
C LYS A 133 -19.49 -4.01 -8.81
N HIS A 134 -19.69 -3.57 -10.04
CA HIS A 134 -18.66 -2.91 -10.80
C HIS A 134 -19.24 -1.71 -11.58
N ALA A 135 -18.40 -0.73 -11.79
CA ALA A 135 -18.62 0.45 -12.61
C ALA A 135 -17.31 0.75 -13.35
N THR A 136 -17.32 1.72 -14.24
CA THR A 136 -16.16 2.02 -15.11
C THR A 136 -14.82 2.16 -14.38
N LYS A 137 -14.83 2.63 -13.13
CA LYS A 137 -13.61 2.90 -12.36
C LYS A 137 -13.58 2.24 -10.98
N ARG A 138 -14.56 1.42 -10.66
CA ARG A 138 -14.70 0.80 -9.34
C ARG A 138 -15.27 -0.60 -9.46
N ALA A 139 -14.64 -1.54 -8.74
CA ALA A 139 -15.13 -2.91 -8.67
C ALA A 139 -15.05 -3.44 -7.24
N GLY A 140 -16.04 -4.21 -6.79
CA GLY A 140 -16.06 -4.69 -5.41
C GLY A 140 -17.26 -5.55 -5.05
N ASN A 141 -17.38 -5.79 -3.75
CA ASN A 141 -18.43 -6.58 -3.15
C ASN A 141 -19.14 -5.79 -2.05
N GLN A 142 -20.43 -5.76 -2.11
CA GLN A 142 -21.27 -5.33 -1.01
C GLN A 142 -21.69 -6.56 -0.21
N ILE A 143 -21.24 -6.65 1.05
CA ILE A 143 -21.40 -7.83 1.91
C ILE A 143 -22.34 -7.43 3.05
N LYS A 144 -23.59 -7.88 2.99
CA LYS A 144 -24.59 -7.66 4.04
C LYS A 144 -24.48 -8.79 5.06
N VAL A 145 -24.39 -8.43 6.34
CA VAL A 145 -24.20 -9.33 7.49
C VAL A 145 -25.27 -9.06 8.53
N SER A 146 -25.92 -10.11 9.04
CA SER A 146 -26.75 -10.04 10.24
C SER A 146 -25.85 -10.04 11.48
N VAL A 147 -26.07 -9.10 12.40
CA VAL A 147 -25.25 -8.93 13.59
C VAL A 147 -26.10 -8.82 14.85
N LYS A 148 -25.57 -9.31 15.96
CA LYS A 148 -26.10 -9.08 17.30
C LYS A 148 -25.28 -7.97 17.96
N GLN A 149 -25.90 -7.31 18.94
CA GLN A 149 -25.19 -6.36 19.80
C GLN A 149 -23.98 -7.05 20.43
N ASP A 150 -22.86 -6.33 20.51
CA ASP A 150 -21.56 -6.74 21.03
C ASP A 150 -20.87 -7.88 20.26
N GLN A 151 -21.44 -8.32 19.13
CA GLN A 151 -20.82 -9.30 18.24
C GLN A 151 -19.80 -8.62 17.31
N GLU A 152 -18.55 -8.96 17.43
CA GLU A 152 -17.52 -8.50 16.50
C GLU A 152 -17.57 -9.26 15.18
N ILE A 153 -17.68 -8.53 14.08
CA ILE A 153 -17.53 -9.06 12.72
C ILE A 153 -16.21 -8.58 12.16
N VAL A 154 -15.40 -9.52 11.71
CA VAL A 154 -14.07 -9.29 11.14
C VAL A 154 -14.09 -9.64 9.66
N LEU A 155 -13.80 -8.66 8.81
CA LEU A 155 -13.56 -8.82 7.39
C LEU A 155 -12.06 -8.69 7.13
N HIS A 156 -11.46 -9.68 6.46
CA HIS A 156 -10.15 -9.54 5.87
C HIS A 156 -10.26 -9.27 4.38
N LYS A 157 -9.53 -8.29 3.89
CA LYS A 157 -9.36 -8.00 2.47
C LYS A 157 -7.92 -8.26 2.09
N TYR A 158 -7.73 -9.08 1.05
CA TYR A 158 -6.45 -9.45 0.48
C TYR A 158 -6.36 -8.85 -0.91
N VAL A 159 -5.28 -8.15 -1.22
CA VAL A 159 -5.10 -7.46 -2.49
C VAL A 159 -3.84 -7.98 -3.16
N GLY A 160 -3.95 -8.36 -4.43
CA GLY A 160 -2.83 -8.61 -5.31
C GLY A 160 -2.63 -7.41 -6.24
N ILE A 161 -1.39 -6.96 -6.40
CA ILE A 161 -0.99 -5.81 -7.20
C ILE A 161 0.20 -6.22 -8.04
N VAL A 162 0.07 -6.26 -9.36
CA VAL A 162 1.15 -6.62 -10.27
C VAL A 162 1.24 -5.63 -11.43
N SER A 163 2.42 -5.49 -12.01
CA SER A 163 2.62 -4.51 -13.07
C SER A 163 3.25 -5.11 -14.33
N SER A 164 3.14 -4.38 -15.42
CA SER A 164 3.78 -4.69 -16.71
C SER A 164 5.31 -4.63 -16.69
N LEU A 165 5.90 -4.20 -15.56
CA LEU A 165 7.34 -4.34 -15.33
C LEU A 165 7.77 -5.81 -15.23
N ASN A 166 6.91 -6.65 -14.64
CA ASN A 166 7.22 -8.04 -14.29
C ASN A 166 6.40 -9.08 -15.06
N HIS A 167 5.29 -8.66 -15.68
CA HIS A 167 4.35 -9.58 -16.34
C HIS A 167 3.89 -9.03 -17.69
N PRO A 168 3.61 -9.88 -18.69
CA PRO A 168 2.98 -9.46 -19.93
C PRO A 168 1.56 -8.93 -19.67
N TYR A 169 1.10 -8.01 -20.52
CA TYR A 169 -0.14 -7.27 -20.37
C TYR A 169 -1.36 -8.17 -20.19
N GLU A 170 -1.41 -9.25 -20.97
CA GLU A 170 -2.53 -10.19 -21.00
C GLU A 170 -2.64 -11.01 -19.70
N ALA A 171 -1.54 -11.15 -18.96
CA ALA A 171 -1.49 -11.92 -17.73
C ALA A 171 -1.79 -11.09 -16.46
N LEU A 172 -1.82 -9.75 -16.55
CA LEU A 172 -1.84 -8.88 -15.35
C LEU A 172 -3.03 -9.16 -14.43
N LEU A 173 -4.26 -9.25 -14.95
CA LEU A 173 -5.44 -9.50 -14.11
C LEU A 173 -5.41 -10.90 -13.49
N GLN A 174 -4.97 -11.90 -14.25
CA GLN A 174 -4.82 -13.27 -13.74
C GLN A 174 -3.75 -13.31 -12.64
N LYS A 175 -2.57 -12.71 -12.85
CA LYS A 175 -1.48 -12.68 -11.86
C LYS A 175 -1.87 -11.92 -10.60
N ALA A 176 -2.56 -10.80 -10.70
CA ALA A 176 -3.11 -10.10 -9.56
C ALA A 176 -4.11 -10.98 -8.76
N ALA A 177 -5.00 -11.70 -9.47
CA ALA A 177 -5.95 -12.61 -8.85
C ALA A 177 -5.27 -13.79 -8.14
N GLU A 178 -4.22 -14.38 -8.75
CA GLU A 178 -3.39 -15.43 -8.14
C GLU A 178 -2.73 -14.95 -6.84
N LYS A 179 -2.16 -13.72 -6.83
CA LYS A 179 -1.55 -13.13 -5.63
C LYS A 179 -2.57 -12.86 -4.51
N ALA A 180 -3.73 -12.30 -4.84
CA ALA A 180 -4.80 -12.08 -3.86
C ALA A 180 -5.34 -13.41 -3.28
N GLU A 181 -5.48 -14.43 -4.11
CA GLU A 181 -5.91 -15.76 -3.68
C GLU A 181 -4.86 -16.45 -2.80
N TYR A 182 -3.58 -16.37 -3.18
CA TYR A 182 -2.46 -16.85 -2.37
C TYR A 182 -2.44 -16.22 -0.98
N ALA A 183 -2.56 -14.87 -0.90
CA ALA A 183 -2.60 -14.16 0.37
C ALA A 183 -3.78 -14.59 1.24
N LYS A 184 -4.97 -14.82 0.63
CA LYS A 184 -6.15 -15.34 1.31
C LYS A 184 -5.93 -16.76 1.85
N GLN A 185 -5.35 -17.65 1.05
CA GLN A 185 -5.06 -19.04 1.46
C GLN A 185 -4.04 -19.10 2.60
N LYS A 186 -3.03 -18.23 2.60
CA LYS A 186 -2.08 -18.09 3.72
C LYS A 186 -2.76 -17.55 4.97
N GLY A 187 -3.73 -16.67 4.81
CA GLY A 187 -4.46 -16.03 5.89
C GLY A 187 -3.73 -14.82 6.49
N PHE A 188 -4.51 -13.93 7.09
CA PHE A 188 -4.02 -12.65 7.62
C PHE A 188 -2.92 -12.81 8.66
N GLU A 189 -3.07 -13.71 9.63
CA GLU A 189 -2.12 -13.87 10.73
C GLU A 189 -0.77 -14.42 10.26
N ALA A 190 -0.76 -15.39 9.33
CA ALA A 190 0.48 -15.95 8.82
C ALA A 190 1.26 -14.92 7.99
N MET A 191 0.54 -14.14 7.16
CA MET A 191 1.13 -13.05 6.38
C MET A 191 1.66 -11.93 7.28
N LEU A 192 0.92 -11.55 8.33
CA LEU A 192 1.35 -10.55 9.31
C LEU A 192 2.61 -11.02 10.06
N LYS A 193 2.63 -12.26 10.50
CA LYS A 193 3.81 -12.82 11.20
C LYS A 193 5.06 -12.80 10.32
N ALA A 194 4.95 -13.19 9.05
CA ALA A 194 6.06 -13.14 8.11
C ALA A 194 6.56 -11.69 7.89
N HIS A 195 5.63 -10.75 7.71
CA HIS A 195 5.92 -9.33 7.57
C HIS A 195 6.63 -8.75 8.81
N VAL A 196 6.12 -9.01 10.01
CA VAL A 196 6.73 -8.55 11.29
C VAL A 196 8.12 -9.13 11.48
N ASN A 197 8.33 -10.42 11.17
CA ASN A 197 9.65 -11.05 11.25
C ASN A 197 10.64 -10.39 10.27
N HIS A 198 10.20 -10.01 9.08
CA HIS A 198 11.05 -9.30 8.12
C HIS A 198 11.46 -7.93 8.66
N TRP A 199 10.53 -7.15 9.22
CA TRP A 199 10.84 -5.88 9.89
C TRP A 199 11.78 -6.06 11.08
N ALA A 200 11.60 -7.11 11.89
CA ALA A 200 12.50 -7.39 13.01
C ALA A 200 13.95 -7.58 12.53
N ASN A 201 14.16 -8.27 11.40
CA ASN A 201 15.48 -8.41 10.81
C ASN A 201 16.06 -7.09 10.32
N ILE A 202 15.26 -6.21 9.72
CA ILE A 202 15.69 -4.85 9.32
C ILE A 202 16.14 -4.08 10.56
N TRP A 203 15.35 -4.07 11.64
CA TRP A 203 15.65 -3.33 12.86
C TRP A 203 16.92 -3.83 13.58
N ILE A 204 17.24 -5.13 13.53
CA ILE A 204 18.49 -5.66 14.11
C ILE A 204 19.72 -4.96 13.54
N HIS A 205 19.69 -4.58 12.27
CA HIS A 205 20.84 -4.00 11.56
C HIS A 205 20.79 -2.47 11.42
N SER A 206 19.62 -1.85 11.64
CA SER A 206 19.41 -0.43 11.33
C SER A 206 18.98 0.43 12.52
N ASP A 207 18.60 -0.16 13.67
CA ASP A 207 18.15 0.62 14.82
C ASP A 207 19.27 1.46 15.44
N ILE A 208 18.92 2.69 15.78
CA ILE A 208 19.81 3.62 16.51
C ILE A 208 19.10 3.96 17.83
N LYS A 209 19.82 3.83 18.94
CA LYS A 209 19.33 4.18 20.27
C LYS A 209 19.83 5.56 20.68
N ILE A 210 18.91 6.44 21.02
CA ILE A 210 19.16 7.78 21.53
C ILE A 210 18.57 7.85 22.95
N GLU A 211 19.42 8.12 23.94
CA GLU A 211 19.01 8.29 25.31
C GLU A 211 18.79 9.78 25.63
N GLY A 212 17.79 10.07 26.44
CA GLY A 212 17.51 11.42 26.93
C GLY A 212 16.64 12.28 26.02
N ASP A 213 16.40 11.88 24.75
CA ASP A 213 15.54 12.62 23.82
C ASP A 213 14.58 11.67 23.07
N VAL A 214 13.34 11.59 23.55
CA VAL A 214 12.28 10.74 22.98
C VAL A 214 11.87 11.20 21.58
N ALA A 215 11.86 12.52 21.33
CA ALA A 215 11.47 13.05 20.02
C ALA A 215 12.54 12.75 18.96
N ALA A 216 13.81 12.91 19.28
CA ALA A 216 14.91 12.52 18.42
C ALA A 216 14.92 11.01 18.15
N GLN A 217 14.68 10.18 19.18
CA GLN A 217 14.54 8.72 19.03
C GLN A 217 13.41 8.34 18.09
N GLN A 218 12.24 8.97 18.21
CA GLN A 218 11.12 8.75 17.30
C GLN A 218 11.46 9.21 15.88
N GLY A 219 12.06 10.38 15.74
CA GLY A 219 12.43 10.96 14.44
C GLY A 219 13.42 10.10 13.66
N ILE A 220 14.48 9.58 14.29
CA ILE A 220 15.45 8.73 13.61
C ILE A 220 14.83 7.40 13.19
N ARG A 221 14.02 6.76 14.02
CA ARG A 221 13.30 5.53 13.67
C ARG A 221 12.29 5.73 12.55
N PHE A 222 11.63 6.88 12.51
CA PHE A 222 10.72 7.25 11.43
C PHE A 222 11.46 7.34 10.09
N ASN A 223 12.62 7.98 10.06
CA ASN A 223 13.44 8.07 8.85
C ASN A 223 13.96 6.69 8.40
N ILE A 224 14.47 5.86 9.32
CA ILE A 224 14.91 4.50 9.06
C ILE A 224 13.77 3.67 8.47
N PHE A 225 12.59 3.74 9.08
CA PHE A 225 11.39 3.06 8.61
C PHE A 225 11.04 3.46 7.17
N HIS A 226 11.00 4.76 6.88
CA HIS A 226 10.65 5.27 5.56
C HIS A 226 11.67 4.91 4.48
N LEU A 227 12.96 4.93 4.77
CA LEU A 227 14.00 4.50 3.84
C LEU A 227 13.82 3.02 3.45
N ASN A 228 13.63 2.14 4.43
CA ASN A 228 13.49 0.71 4.18
C ASN A 228 12.16 0.33 3.49
N GLN A 229 11.05 1.03 3.76
CA GLN A 229 9.81 0.77 3.04
C GLN A 229 9.80 1.33 1.61
N THR A 230 10.63 2.35 1.33
CA THR A 230 10.72 2.96 0.00
C THR A 230 11.48 2.09 -0.98
N TYR A 231 12.51 1.39 -0.51
CA TYR A 231 13.37 0.60 -1.36
C TYR A 231 13.89 -0.65 -0.63
N THR A 232 13.55 -1.83 -1.15
CA THR A 232 13.98 -3.12 -0.60
C THR A 232 15.31 -3.61 -1.16
N GLY A 233 15.71 -3.09 -2.32
CA GLY A 233 16.93 -3.49 -3.00
C GLY A 233 16.83 -4.75 -3.85
N ASP A 234 15.64 -5.32 -4.00
CA ASP A 234 15.45 -6.59 -4.72
C ASP A 234 15.47 -6.45 -6.25
N ASP A 235 15.26 -5.23 -6.76
CA ASP A 235 15.14 -4.98 -8.19
C ASP A 235 16.05 -3.83 -8.66
N GLU A 236 17.04 -4.16 -9.48
CA GLU A 236 17.99 -3.21 -10.06
C GLU A 236 17.39 -2.25 -11.11
N ARG A 237 16.11 -2.44 -11.47
CA ARG A 237 15.35 -1.55 -12.37
C ARG A 237 14.67 -0.41 -11.62
N LEU A 238 14.70 -0.42 -10.29
CA LEU A 238 14.08 0.56 -9.43
C LEU A 238 15.11 1.47 -8.78
N ASN A 239 14.68 2.68 -8.43
CA ASN A 239 15.49 3.67 -7.71
C ASN A 239 14.61 4.45 -6.73
N ILE A 240 15.25 5.31 -5.93
CA ILE A 240 14.61 6.13 -4.92
C ILE A 240 14.44 7.54 -5.48
N GLY A 241 13.21 8.05 -5.51
CA GLY A 241 12.95 9.46 -5.80
C GLY A 241 13.29 10.34 -4.58
N PRO A 242 13.46 11.66 -4.75
CA PRO A 242 13.95 12.56 -3.70
C PRO A 242 13.02 12.64 -2.48
N LYS A 243 11.77 12.23 -2.60
CA LYS A 243 10.79 12.15 -1.50
C LYS A 243 10.25 10.74 -1.26
N GLY A 244 10.94 9.71 -1.73
CA GLY A 244 10.49 8.33 -1.62
C GLY A 244 9.10 8.13 -2.21
N PHE A 245 8.17 7.52 -1.47
CA PHE A 245 6.79 7.32 -1.92
C PHE A 245 5.97 8.60 -2.06
N THR A 246 6.41 9.70 -1.50
CA THR A 246 5.79 11.01 -1.64
C THR A 246 6.38 11.82 -2.81
N GLY A 247 7.19 11.18 -3.65
CA GLY A 247 7.95 11.77 -4.76
C GLY A 247 7.14 12.27 -5.95
N GLU A 248 5.84 12.22 -5.89
CA GLU A 248 4.92 12.67 -6.95
C GLU A 248 5.14 14.12 -7.36
N LYS A 249 5.54 14.98 -6.42
CA LYS A 249 5.85 16.39 -6.68
C LYS A 249 6.97 16.59 -7.70
N TYR A 250 7.87 15.62 -7.81
CA TYR A 250 8.99 15.68 -8.75
C TYR A 250 8.78 14.75 -9.95
N GLY A 251 7.54 14.30 -10.20
CA GLY A 251 7.20 13.46 -11.34
C GLY A 251 7.87 12.09 -11.34
N GLY A 252 8.28 11.58 -10.17
CA GLY A 252 8.99 10.31 -10.05
C GLY A 252 10.43 10.34 -10.59
N THR A 253 10.98 11.51 -10.89
CA THR A 253 12.37 11.66 -11.35
C THR A 253 13.35 11.26 -10.26
N THR A 254 14.47 10.67 -10.61
CA THR A 254 15.56 10.36 -9.69
C THR A 254 16.67 11.39 -9.80
N TYR A 255 17.20 11.80 -8.66
CA TYR A 255 18.30 12.76 -8.54
C TYR A 255 19.50 12.13 -7.86
N TRP A 256 20.62 12.84 -7.79
CA TRP A 256 21.84 12.41 -7.13
C TRP A 256 21.73 12.32 -5.59
N ASP A 257 20.61 12.74 -5.03
CA ASP A 257 20.26 12.56 -3.60
C ASP A 257 20.33 11.09 -3.17
N THR A 258 19.98 10.17 -4.03
CA THR A 258 20.09 8.73 -3.76
C THR A 258 21.53 8.33 -3.47
N GLU A 259 22.48 8.79 -4.28
CA GLU A 259 23.89 8.48 -4.13
C GLU A 259 24.51 9.19 -2.93
N ALA A 260 24.13 10.46 -2.72
CA ALA A 260 24.71 11.27 -1.65
C ALA A 260 24.19 10.90 -0.24
N TYR A 261 22.90 10.55 -0.12
CA TYR A 261 22.25 10.41 1.18
C TYR A 261 21.71 9.01 1.46
N CYS A 262 21.14 8.31 0.46
CA CYS A 262 20.56 6.99 0.68
C CYS A 262 21.60 5.87 0.64
N ILE A 263 22.55 5.91 -0.28
CA ILE A 263 23.61 4.90 -0.39
C ILE A 263 24.44 4.76 0.90
N PRO A 264 24.94 5.84 1.55
CA PRO A 264 25.65 5.70 2.82
C PRO A 264 24.85 4.98 3.91
N PHE A 265 23.55 5.23 3.98
CA PHE A 265 22.66 4.54 4.90
C PHE A 265 22.60 3.02 4.59
N PHE A 266 22.33 2.66 3.34
CA PHE A 266 22.23 1.25 2.95
C PHE A 266 23.54 0.48 3.01
N ILE A 267 24.69 1.13 2.77
CA ILE A 267 26.02 0.51 2.98
C ILE A 267 26.18 0.07 4.44
N ALA A 268 25.70 0.88 5.37
CA ALA A 268 25.87 0.62 6.80
C ALA A 268 24.84 -0.38 7.38
N THR A 269 23.65 -0.49 6.78
CA THR A 269 22.50 -1.13 7.42
C THR A 269 21.84 -2.26 6.63
N ALA A 270 22.24 -2.45 5.37
CA ALA A 270 21.59 -3.40 4.46
C ALA A 270 22.61 -4.33 3.78
N PRO A 271 22.17 -5.46 3.20
CA PRO A 271 23.02 -6.30 2.37
C PRO A 271 23.62 -5.50 1.19
N THR A 272 24.85 -5.83 0.80
CA THR A 272 25.59 -5.17 -0.29
C THR A 272 24.81 -5.14 -1.62
N SER A 273 23.92 -6.12 -1.85
CA SER A 273 23.06 -6.17 -3.04
C SER A 273 22.16 -4.94 -3.17
N VAL A 274 21.69 -4.37 -2.06
CA VAL A 274 20.81 -3.18 -2.06
C VAL A 274 21.55 -1.99 -2.68
N THR A 275 22.72 -1.67 -2.17
CA THR A 275 23.56 -0.57 -2.69
C THR A 275 24.01 -0.85 -4.13
N ARG A 276 24.40 -2.10 -4.42
CA ARG A 276 24.80 -2.50 -5.77
C ARG A 276 23.66 -2.25 -6.77
N ASN A 277 22.44 -2.62 -6.45
CA ASN A 277 21.31 -2.44 -7.36
C ASN A 277 20.98 -0.97 -7.62
N LEU A 278 21.11 -0.08 -6.64
CA LEU A 278 21.00 1.37 -6.86
C LEU A 278 22.06 1.88 -7.85
N LEU A 279 23.31 1.45 -7.72
CA LEU A 279 24.39 1.83 -8.63
C LEU A 279 24.20 1.23 -10.03
N VAL A 280 23.74 -0.02 -10.13
CA VAL A 280 23.40 -0.68 -11.41
C VAL A 280 22.31 0.08 -12.15
N TYR A 281 21.29 0.57 -11.44
CA TYR A 281 20.27 1.44 -12.01
C TYR A 281 20.89 2.66 -12.70
N ARG A 282 21.76 3.39 -12.01
CA ARG A 282 22.45 4.57 -12.57
C ARG A 282 23.29 4.23 -13.78
N TYR A 283 24.08 3.16 -13.67
CA TYR A 283 24.93 2.69 -14.77
C TYR A 283 24.10 2.36 -16.03
N LYS A 284 22.99 1.66 -15.89
CA LYS A 284 22.08 1.31 -16.98
C LYS A 284 21.41 2.54 -17.63
N HIS A 285 21.28 3.64 -16.89
CA HIS A 285 20.67 4.89 -17.37
C HIS A 285 21.70 5.95 -17.81
N LEU A 286 22.99 5.62 -17.84
CA LEU A 286 24.05 6.57 -18.22
C LEU A 286 23.82 7.16 -19.62
N GLN A 287 23.50 6.32 -20.59
CA GLN A 287 23.22 6.79 -21.96
C GLN A 287 22.06 7.78 -22.01
N LYS A 288 21.01 7.54 -21.20
CA LYS A 288 19.86 8.41 -21.10
C LYS A 288 20.22 9.77 -20.44
N ALA A 289 21.10 9.75 -19.48
CA ALA A 289 21.62 10.99 -18.87
C ALA A 289 22.42 11.83 -19.88
N ILE A 290 23.26 11.18 -20.69
CA ILE A 290 24.00 11.85 -21.77
C ILE A 290 23.06 12.48 -22.81
N GLU A 291 22.03 11.73 -23.25
CA GLU A 291 21.02 12.26 -24.18
C GLU A 291 20.25 13.45 -23.58
N ASN A 292 19.94 13.43 -22.29
CA ASN A 292 19.28 14.55 -21.62
C ASN A 292 20.20 15.77 -21.52
N ALA A 293 21.47 15.57 -21.21
CA ALA A 293 22.47 16.65 -21.18
C ALA A 293 22.58 17.32 -22.58
N GLN A 294 22.65 16.53 -23.65
CA GLN A 294 22.69 17.04 -25.02
C GLN A 294 21.43 17.85 -25.39
N LYS A 295 20.23 17.38 -24.96
CA LYS A 295 18.98 18.14 -25.18
C LYS A 295 18.97 19.49 -24.47
N LEU A 296 19.71 19.63 -23.38
CA LEU A 296 19.89 20.87 -22.63
C LEU A 296 21.05 21.74 -23.17
N GLY A 297 21.71 21.33 -24.27
CA GLY A 297 22.80 22.09 -24.89
C GLY A 297 24.20 21.77 -24.38
N PHE A 298 24.37 20.76 -23.53
CA PHE A 298 25.68 20.32 -23.03
C PHE A 298 26.25 19.21 -23.94
N THR A 299 27.30 19.54 -24.72
CA THR A 299 27.89 18.60 -25.69
C THR A 299 29.05 17.78 -25.14
N ASN A 300 29.68 18.24 -24.05
CA ASN A 300 30.87 17.63 -23.46
C ASN A 300 30.63 17.05 -22.07
N GLY A 301 29.40 16.66 -21.80
CA GLY A 301 28.95 16.17 -20.51
C GLY A 301 28.33 17.30 -19.67
N ALA A 302 27.48 16.89 -18.75
CA ALA A 302 26.94 17.73 -17.67
C ALA A 302 26.83 16.86 -16.45
N ALA A 303 27.00 17.45 -15.28
CA ALA A 303 26.79 16.77 -14.01
C ALA A 303 25.31 16.60 -13.71
#